data_92a369a03b02823f4478ccf246ec9c48
#
_entry.id   92a369a03b02823f4478ccf246ec9c48
#
_cell.length_a   1.000
_cell.length_b   1.000
_cell.length_c   1.000
_cell.angle_alpha   90.00
_cell.angle_beta   90.00
_cell.angle_gamma   90.00
#
_symmetry.space_group_name_H-M   'P 1'
#
loop_
_entity.id
_entity.type
_entity.pdbx_description
1 polymer ?
#
loop_
_entity_poly.entity_id
_entity_poly.type
_entity_poly.pdbx_seq_one_letter_code
_entity_poly.pdbx_strand_id
1 'polypeptide(L)'
;DLAAVDAQPRKLLRTVILLAHPVGLWLIWADVLPALNILERVELWHQTQVIDGQERVVPVTLQSLFLALLVAVVATAAAHNLPGLLDLAIFRHASLEPGVRYAISKATGYAIAAAGALLAFGVLGLSWAQVQWLVAALGVGLGFGLQEIFANFISGLIILFERPVRVGDTVTVGELTGTVSRIRIRATTITDFDRKEIIVPNKSFITERVVNWTLTDAVTRVRVQVGVAYGSDPEKALRVILRAVRSVPKVRSEPEPRVFFMGFGDSALDFDVYVFESE
;
A
#
# COMPACT_ATOMS: atom_id res chain seq x y z
N ASP A 1 -25.02 -0.36 22.34
CA ASP A 1 -26.20 -0.77 21.57
C ASP A 1 -26.42 -2.28 21.71
N LEU A 2 -27.18 -2.67 22.75
CA LEU A 2 -27.53 -4.08 23.05
C LEU A 2 -28.33 -4.74 21.91
N ALA A 3 -29.09 -3.97 21.13
CA ALA A 3 -29.84 -4.46 19.99
C ALA A 3 -28.98 -4.92 18.81
N ALA A 4 -27.80 -4.33 18.61
CA ALA A 4 -26.86 -4.73 17.59
C ALA A 4 -26.09 -6.01 17.97
N VAL A 5 -25.87 -6.24 19.26
CA VAL A 5 -25.22 -7.45 19.78
C VAL A 5 -26.13 -8.67 19.63
N ASP A 6 -27.46 -8.49 19.76
CA ASP A 6 -28.43 -9.58 19.60
C ASP A 6 -28.74 -9.95 18.13
N ALA A 7 -28.54 -9.02 17.20
CA ALA A 7 -28.79 -9.28 15.78
C ALA A 7 -27.69 -10.13 15.11
N GLN A 8 -26.46 -10.09 15.59
CA GLN A 8 -25.32 -10.84 15.05
C GLN A 8 -25.44 -12.36 15.30
N PRO A 9 -25.73 -12.85 16.52
CA PRO A 9 -25.93 -14.28 16.74
C PRO A 9 -27.07 -14.86 15.92
N ARG A 10 -28.16 -14.11 15.73
CA ARG A 10 -29.30 -14.53 14.90
C ARG A 10 -28.95 -14.64 13.43
N LYS A 11 -28.15 -13.70 12.90
CA LYS A 11 -27.60 -13.79 11.53
C LYS A 11 -26.71 -14.99 11.36
N LEU A 12 -25.83 -15.25 12.32
CA LEU A 12 -24.94 -16.43 12.34
C LEU A 12 -25.71 -17.74 12.37
N LEU A 13 -26.67 -17.86 13.30
CA LEU A 13 -27.53 -19.04 13.38
C LEU A 13 -28.25 -19.27 12.06
N ARG A 14 -28.76 -18.21 11.44
CA ARG A 14 -29.43 -18.27 10.14
C ARG A 14 -28.47 -18.70 9.02
N THR A 15 -27.23 -18.26 9.06
CA THR A 15 -26.21 -18.67 8.08
C THR A 15 -25.78 -20.11 8.28
N VAL A 16 -25.57 -20.54 9.52
CA VAL A 16 -25.25 -21.95 9.83
C VAL A 16 -26.41 -22.86 9.42
N ILE A 17 -27.65 -22.48 9.71
CA ILE A 17 -28.84 -23.21 9.27
C ILE A 17 -28.93 -23.23 7.74
N LEU A 18 -28.67 -22.10 7.06
CA LEU A 18 -28.71 -21.99 5.61
C LEU A 18 -27.62 -22.82 4.91
N LEU A 19 -26.45 -22.97 5.53
CA LEU A 19 -25.36 -23.82 5.04
C LEU A 19 -25.54 -25.30 5.45
N ALA A 20 -26.13 -25.57 6.60
CA ALA A 20 -26.42 -26.93 7.06
C ALA A 20 -27.62 -27.56 6.34
N HIS A 21 -28.57 -26.74 5.87
CA HIS A 21 -29.77 -27.25 5.14
C HIS A 21 -29.42 -28.01 3.86
N PRO A 22 -28.57 -27.48 2.93
CA PRO A 22 -28.19 -28.22 1.74
C PRO A 22 -27.43 -29.50 2.08
N VAL A 23 -26.56 -29.47 3.11
CA VAL A 23 -25.82 -30.66 3.56
C VAL A 23 -26.78 -31.67 4.19
N GLY A 24 -27.70 -31.23 5.03
CA GLY A 24 -28.74 -32.09 5.62
C GLY A 24 -29.69 -32.69 4.56
N LEU A 25 -30.12 -31.86 3.62
CA LEU A 25 -30.88 -32.32 2.45
C LEU A 25 -30.09 -33.31 1.62
N TRP A 26 -28.81 -33.05 1.35
CA TRP A 26 -27.94 -33.98 0.66
C TRP A 26 -27.87 -35.34 1.38
N LEU A 27 -27.65 -35.35 2.69
CA LEU A 27 -27.57 -36.62 3.47
C LEU A 27 -28.90 -37.36 3.48
N ILE A 28 -30.03 -36.66 3.57
CA ILE A 28 -31.36 -37.27 3.59
C ILE A 28 -31.75 -37.79 2.19
N TRP A 29 -31.33 -37.09 1.13
CA TRP A 29 -31.69 -37.37 -0.23
C TRP A 29 -30.63 -38.15 -1.00
N ALA A 30 -29.50 -38.50 -0.36
CA ALA A 30 -28.38 -39.25 -0.97
C ALA A 30 -28.87 -40.57 -1.59
N ASP A 31 -29.82 -41.23 -0.94
CA ASP A 31 -30.41 -42.46 -1.45
C ASP A 31 -31.46 -42.24 -2.57
N VAL A 32 -31.96 -41.03 -2.70
CA VAL A 32 -32.92 -40.64 -3.75
C VAL A 32 -32.22 -39.96 -4.94
N LEU A 33 -30.99 -39.46 -4.73
CA LEU A 33 -30.17 -38.85 -5.78
C LEU A 33 -29.91 -39.75 -7.00
N PRO A 34 -29.87 -41.14 -6.91
CA PRO A 34 -29.83 -41.96 -8.08
C PRO A 34 -30.99 -41.76 -9.05
N ALA A 35 -32.16 -41.30 -8.56
CA ALA A 35 -33.28 -40.93 -9.41
C ALA A 35 -33.02 -39.66 -10.23
N LEU A 36 -32.05 -38.79 -9.78
CA LEU A 36 -31.60 -37.64 -10.52
C LEU A 36 -30.62 -37.98 -11.66
N ASN A 37 -30.23 -39.26 -11.83
CA ASN A 37 -29.51 -39.73 -13.03
C ASN A 37 -30.27 -39.45 -14.33
N ILE A 38 -31.56 -39.14 -14.26
CA ILE A 38 -32.30 -38.57 -15.40
C ILE A 38 -31.68 -37.26 -15.88
N LEU A 39 -31.15 -36.41 -14.99
CA LEU A 39 -30.50 -35.16 -15.35
C LEU A 39 -29.13 -35.35 -16.01
N GLU A 40 -28.46 -36.47 -15.75
CA GLU A 40 -27.24 -36.88 -16.46
C GLU A 40 -27.49 -37.26 -17.91
N ARG A 41 -28.70 -37.80 -18.20
CA ARG A 41 -29.09 -38.19 -19.56
C ARG A 41 -29.47 -37.03 -20.45
N VAL A 42 -29.68 -35.82 -19.86
CA VAL A 42 -30.00 -34.62 -20.64
C VAL A 42 -28.69 -33.90 -20.95
N GLU A 43 -28.16 -34.17 -22.13
CA GLU A 43 -26.97 -33.52 -22.64
C GLU A 43 -27.36 -32.17 -23.22
N LEU A 44 -26.70 -31.07 -22.73
CA LEU A 44 -26.94 -29.71 -23.17
C LEU A 44 -26.00 -29.34 -24.32
N TRP A 45 -24.71 -29.59 -24.14
CA TRP A 45 -23.68 -29.41 -25.17
C TRP A 45 -22.50 -30.37 -24.92
N HIS A 46 -21.61 -30.49 -25.88
CA HIS A 46 -20.40 -31.30 -25.78
C HIS A 46 -19.19 -30.39 -25.64
N GLN A 47 -18.23 -30.78 -24.82
CA GLN A 47 -17.00 -30.05 -24.60
C GLN A 47 -15.80 -30.98 -24.68
N THR A 48 -14.74 -30.52 -25.33
CA THR A 48 -13.47 -31.24 -25.39
C THR A 48 -12.66 -31.01 -24.13
N GLN A 49 -12.36 -32.07 -23.38
CA GLN A 49 -11.46 -32.03 -22.23
C GLN A 49 -10.24 -32.89 -22.49
N VAL A 50 -9.08 -32.43 -22.02
CA VAL A 50 -7.84 -33.21 -22.01
C VAL A 50 -7.80 -34.01 -20.72
N ILE A 51 -8.08 -35.29 -20.79
CA ILE A 51 -8.03 -36.24 -19.67
C ILE A 51 -6.90 -37.23 -19.97
N ASP A 52 -5.93 -37.34 -19.07
CA ASP A 52 -4.74 -38.21 -19.22
C ASP A 52 -3.96 -38.00 -20.53
N GLY A 53 -3.87 -36.73 -20.96
CA GLY A 53 -3.16 -36.34 -22.20
C GLY A 53 -3.90 -36.66 -23.50
N GLN A 54 -5.15 -37.14 -23.42
CA GLN A 54 -6.01 -37.41 -24.57
C GLN A 54 -7.20 -36.46 -24.60
N GLU A 55 -7.50 -35.93 -25.77
CA GLU A 55 -8.72 -35.16 -26.00
C GLU A 55 -9.92 -36.07 -25.95
N ARG A 56 -10.81 -35.89 -24.99
CA ARG A 56 -12.09 -36.58 -24.88
C ARG A 56 -13.22 -35.57 -24.95
N VAL A 57 -14.23 -35.92 -25.69
CA VAL A 57 -15.48 -35.18 -25.75
C VAL A 57 -16.36 -35.64 -24.58
N VAL A 58 -16.62 -34.73 -23.66
CA VAL A 58 -17.44 -34.97 -22.47
C VAL A 58 -18.72 -34.14 -22.60
N PRO A 59 -19.90 -34.75 -22.44
CA PRO A 59 -21.16 -34.04 -22.46
C PRO A 59 -21.31 -33.20 -21.18
N VAL A 60 -21.71 -31.94 -21.30
CA VAL A 60 -22.18 -31.14 -20.20
C VAL A 60 -23.66 -31.34 -20.03
N THR A 61 -24.03 -31.89 -18.89
CA THR A 61 -25.40 -32.33 -18.61
C THR A 61 -26.19 -31.29 -17.83
N LEU A 62 -27.49 -31.46 -17.78
CA LEU A 62 -28.38 -30.63 -16.94
C LEU A 62 -28.00 -30.73 -15.46
N GLN A 63 -27.49 -31.90 -15.01
CA GLN A 63 -26.95 -32.10 -13.67
C GLN A 63 -25.72 -31.21 -13.40
N SER A 64 -24.77 -31.12 -14.35
CA SER A 64 -23.60 -30.27 -14.25
C SER A 64 -24.00 -28.78 -14.11
N LEU A 65 -25.00 -28.36 -14.88
CA LEU A 65 -25.53 -26.99 -14.81
C LEU A 65 -26.18 -26.73 -13.44
N PHE A 66 -27.00 -27.66 -12.94
CA PHE A 66 -27.62 -27.49 -11.62
C PHE A 66 -26.58 -27.46 -10.50
N LEU A 67 -25.57 -28.32 -10.55
CA LEU A 67 -24.50 -28.37 -9.55
C LEU A 67 -23.64 -27.09 -9.61
N ALA A 68 -23.32 -26.61 -10.80
CA ALA A 68 -22.59 -25.32 -10.97
C ALA A 68 -23.39 -24.15 -10.40
N LEU A 69 -24.70 -24.11 -10.64
CA LEU A 69 -25.58 -23.10 -10.05
C LEU A 69 -25.61 -23.19 -8.51
N LEU A 70 -25.70 -24.40 -7.97
CA LEU A 70 -25.65 -24.64 -6.52
C LEU A 70 -24.32 -24.13 -5.93
N VAL A 71 -23.19 -24.47 -6.56
CA VAL A 71 -21.85 -23.98 -6.16
C VAL A 71 -21.81 -22.46 -6.19
N ALA A 72 -22.33 -21.82 -7.24
CA ALA A 72 -22.37 -20.37 -7.37
C ALA A 72 -23.22 -19.73 -6.26
N VAL A 73 -24.38 -20.29 -5.94
CA VAL A 73 -25.27 -19.81 -4.85
C VAL A 73 -24.57 -19.95 -3.50
N VAL A 74 -23.97 -21.12 -3.21
CA VAL A 74 -23.24 -21.39 -1.96
C VAL A 74 -22.04 -20.45 -1.84
N ALA A 75 -21.26 -20.27 -2.90
CA ALA A 75 -20.11 -19.37 -2.93
C ALA A 75 -20.53 -17.92 -2.70
N THR A 76 -21.62 -17.48 -3.32
CA THR A 76 -22.16 -16.11 -3.12
C THR A 76 -22.64 -15.93 -1.68
N ALA A 77 -23.36 -16.90 -1.13
CA ALA A 77 -23.78 -16.88 0.26
C ALA A 77 -22.58 -16.86 1.22
N ALA A 78 -21.55 -17.68 0.95
CA ALA A 78 -20.31 -17.70 1.71
C ALA A 78 -19.57 -16.37 1.62
N ALA A 79 -19.39 -15.82 0.40
CA ALA A 79 -18.74 -14.53 0.18
C ALA A 79 -19.42 -13.36 0.93
N HIS A 80 -20.74 -13.45 1.09
CA HIS A 80 -21.51 -12.42 1.79
C HIS A 80 -21.48 -12.59 3.32
N ASN A 81 -21.47 -13.82 3.82
CA ASN A 81 -21.63 -14.10 5.25
C ASN A 81 -20.32 -14.44 5.99
N LEU A 82 -19.34 -15.09 5.34
CA LEU A 82 -18.06 -15.47 5.98
C LEU A 82 -17.25 -14.25 6.48
N PRO A 83 -17.20 -13.12 5.78
CA PRO A 83 -16.52 -11.92 6.31
C PRO A 83 -17.06 -11.48 7.66
N GLY A 84 -18.37 -11.63 7.90
CA GLY A 84 -18.97 -11.35 9.21
C GLY A 84 -18.56 -12.33 10.31
N LEU A 85 -18.29 -13.59 9.95
CA LEU A 85 -17.73 -14.59 10.87
C LEU A 85 -16.28 -14.28 11.25
N LEU A 86 -15.48 -13.83 10.29
CA LEU A 86 -14.10 -13.38 10.53
C LEU A 86 -14.08 -12.19 11.51
N ASP A 87 -15.03 -11.26 11.37
CA ASP A 87 -15.15 -10.12 12.27
C ASP A 87 -15.40 -10.58 13.71
N LEU A 88 -16.28 -11.55 13.91
CA LEU A 88 -16.58 -12.10 15.22
C LEU A 88 -15.48 -12.98 15.80
N ALA A 89 -14.85 -13.84 15.00
CA ALA A 89 -13.89 -14.82 15.47
C ALA A 89 -12.49 -14.24 15.69
N ILE A 90 -12.05 -13.36 14.80
CA ILE A 90 -10.66 -12.87 14.76
C ILE A 90 -10.57 -11.40 15.17
N PHE A 91 -11.38 -10.52 14.57
CA PHE A 91 -11.20 -9.08 14.73
C PHE A 91 -11.70 -8.55 16.06
N ARG A 92 -12.56 -9.30 16.75
CA ARG A 92 -13.03 -8.94 18.09
C ARG A 92 -11.92 -8.99 19.13
N HIS A 93 -10.89 -9.81 18.88
CA HIS A 93 -9.72 -9.96 19.75
C HIS A 93 -8.51 -9.15 19.28
N ALA A 94 -8.56 -8.61 18.06
CA ALA A 94 -7.51 -7.77 17.50
C ALA A 94 -7.93 -6.30 17.53
N SER A 95 -7.08 -5.41 18.06
CA SER A 95 -7.29 -3.96 18.11
C SER A 95 -7.07 -3.32 16.71
N LEU A 96 -7.80 -3.80 15.71
CA LEU A 96 -7.70 -3.29 14.33
C LEU A 96 -8.62 -2.09 14.14
N GLU A 97 -8.15 -1.09 13.39
CA GLU A 97 -8.95 0.05 12.98
C GLU A 97 -10.15 -0.38 12.12
N PRO A 98 -11.32 0.30 12.23
CA PRO A 98 -12.52 -0.07 11.47
C PRO A 98 -12.31 -0.16 9.96
N GLY A 99 -11.48 0.73 9.38
CA GLY A 99 -11.14 0.71 7.95
C GLY A 99 -10.40 -0.55 7.51
N VAL A 100 -9.47 -1.02 8.34
CA VAL A 100 -8.69 -2.25 8.07
C VAL A 100 -9.59 -3.48 8.13
N ARG A 101 -10.49 -3.56 9.12
CA ARG A 101 -11.49 -4.66 9.23
C ARG A 101 -12.37 -4.72 8.00
N TYR A 102 -12.89 -3.57 7.55
CA TYR A 102 -13.71 -3.48 6.35
C TYR A 102 -12.95 -3.95 5.10
N ALA A 103 -11.70 -3.50 4.92
CA ALA A 103 -10.87 -3.88 3.78
C ALA A 103 -10.59 -5.39 3.74
N ILE A 104 -10.21 -5.99 4.86
CA ILE A 104 -9.97 -7.44 4.97
C ILE A 104 -11.26 -8.22 4.68
N SER A 105 -12.38 -7.80 5.26
CA SER A 105 -13.69 -8.45 5.03
C SER A 105 -14.09 -8.42 3.57
N LYS A 106 -13.90 -7.30 2.88
CA LYS A 106 -14.18 -7.18 1.44
C LYS A 106 -13.24 -8.02 0.58
N ALA A 107 -11.93 -7.97 0.86
CA ALA A 107 -10.93 -8.78 0.16
C ALA A 107 -11.23 -10.28 0.28
N THR A 108 -11.59 -10.75 1.49
CA THR A 108 -11.98 -12.13 1.75
C THR A 108 -13.24 -12.49 0.96
N GLY A 109 -14.25 -11.62 0.92
CA GLY A 109 -15.46 -11.84 0.13
C GLY A 109 -15.16 -11.99 -1.37
N TYR A 110 -14.29 -11.15 -1.92
CA TYR A 110 -13.86 -11.25 -3.32
C TYR A 110 -13.08 -12.53 -3.60
N ALA A 111 -12.18 -12.93 -2.70
CA ALA A 111 -11.42 -14.17 -2.83
C ALA A 111 -12.34 -15.41 -2.85
N ILE A 112 -13.35 -15.45 -1.95
CA ILE A 112 -14.34 -16.51 -1.90
C ILE A 112 -15.19 -16.55 -3.18
N ALA A 113 -15.65 -15.39 -3.65
CA ALA A 113 -16.42 -15.30 -4.89
C ALA A 113 -15.62 -15.76 -6.11
N ALA A 114 -14.34 -15.37 -6.22
CA ALA A 114 -13.44 -15.82 -7.28
C ALA A 114 -13.20 -17.34 -7.23
N ALA A 115 -12.92 -17.89 -6.03
CA ALA A 115 -12.76 -19.33 -5.85
C ALA A 115 -14.05 -20.09 -6.21
N GLY A 116 -15.21 -19.58 -5.79
CA GLY A 116 -16.51 -20.17 -6.13
C GLY A 116 -16.79 -20.15 -7.63
N ALA A 117 -16.44 -19.07 -8.33
CA ALA A 117 -16.56 -19.00 -9.79
C ALA A 117 -15.67 -20.04 -10.49
N LEU A 118 -14.42 -20.19 -10.05
CA LEU A 118 -13.49 -21.21 -10.59
C LEU A 118 -14.02 -22.62 -10.36
N LEU A 119 -14.58 -22.91 -9.18
CA LEU A 119 -15.20 -24.20 -8.88
C LEU A 119 -16.44 -24.44 -9.76
N ALA A 120 -17.30 -23.44 -9.94
CA ALA A 120 -18.47 -23.54 -10.80
C ALA A 120 -18.07 -23.82 -12.26
N PHE A 121 -17.03 -23.18 -12.77
CA PHE A 121 -16.48 -23.43 -14.10
C PHE A 121 -15.94 -24.87 -14.22
N GLY A 122 -15.23 -25.37 -13.19
CA GLY A 122 -14.76 -26.74 -13.14
C GLY A 122 -15.90 -27.76 -13.22
N VAL A 123 -17.01 -27.52 -12.52
CA VAL A 123 -18.22 -28.34 -12.55
C VAL A 123 -18.89 -28.34 -13.94
N LEU A 124 -18.86 -27.20 -14.64
CA LEU A 124 -19.34 -27.09 -16.02
C LEU A 124 -18.40 -27.78 -17.03
N GLY A 125 -17.32 -28.41 -16.56
CA GLY A 125 -16.39 -29.14 -17.42
C GLY A 125 -15.34 -28.24 -18.09
N LEU A 126 -15.29 -26.93 -17.79
CA LEU A 126 -14.22 -26.07 -18.30
C LEU A 126 -12.88 -26.57 -17.75
N SER A 127 -11.99 -26.99 -18.65
CA SER A 127 -10.68 -27.48 -18.30
C SER A 127 -9.82 -26.31 -17.73
N TRP A 128 -8.88 -26.64 -16.85
CA TRP A 128 -7.92 -25.65 -16.36
C TRP A 128 -7.17 -24.95 -17.50
N ALA A 129 -6.89 -25.69 -18.58
CA ALA A 129 -6.24 -25.14 -19.78
C ALA A 129 -7.03 -23.98 -20.43
N GLN A 130 -8.36 -23.98 -20.33
CA GLN A 130 -9.21 -22.92 -20.85
C GLN A 130 -9.30 -21.73 -19.89
N VAL A 131 -9.38 -22.02 -18.59
CA VAL A 131 -9.54 -21.00 -17.55
C VAL A 131 -8.21 -20.29 -17.23
N GLN A 132 -7.08 -20.98 -17.35
CA GLN A 132 -5.76 -20.44 -17.01
C GLN A 132 -5.41 -19.15 -17.77
N TRP A 133 -5.81 -19.02 -19.03
CA TRP A 133 -5.56 -17.82 -19.82
C TRP A 133 -6.34 -16.62 -19.30
N LEU A 134 -7.57 -16.84 -18.86
CA LEU A 134 -8.39 -15.79 -18.25
C LEU A 134 -7.79 -15.39 -16.90
N VAL A 135 -7.38 -16.37 -16.07
CA VAL A 135 -6.73 -16.10 -14.78
C VAL A 135 -5.40 -15.37 -14.99
N ALA A 136 -4.61 -15.78 -15.99
CA ALA A 136 -3.36 -15.12 -16.35
C ALA A 136 -3.60 -13.67 -16.79
N ALA A 137 -4.57 -13.42 -17.67
CA ALA A 137 -4.91 -12.08 -18.14
C ALA A 137 -5.38 -11.18 -17.00
N LEU A 138 -6.24 -11.70 -16.12
CA LEU A 138 -6.67 -10.97 -14.91
C LEU A 138 -5.50 -10.73 -13.96
N GLY A 139 -4.61 -11.72 -13.78
CA GLY A 139 -3.41 -11.58 -12.95
C GLY A 139 -2.46 -10.50 -13.46
N VAL A 140 -2.23 -10.44 -14.77
CA VAL A 140 -1.44 -9.39 -15.40
C VAL A 140 -2.10 -8.02 -15.21
N GLY A 141 -3.42 -7.91 -15.45
CA GLY A 141 -4.16 -6.67 -15.23
C GLY A 141 -4.11 -6.18 -13.79
N LEU A 142 -4.30 -7.09 -12.82
CA LEU A 142 -4.15 -6.77 -11.39
C LEU A 142 -2.71 -6.40 -11.05
N GLY A 143 -1.71 -7.08 -11.62
CA GLY A 143 -0.29 -6.77 -11.43
C GLY A 143 0.04 -5.34 -11.83
N PHE A 144 -0.40 -4.89 -13.01
CA PHE A 144 -0.26 -3.51 -13.44
C PHE A 144 -1.01 -2.54 -12.54
N GLY A 145 -2.24 -2.89 -12.12
CA GLY A 145 -3.03 -2.05 -11.21
C GLY A 145 -2.40 -1.89 -9.81
N LEU A 146 -1.64 -2.88 -9.35
CA LEU A 146 -0.98 -2.87 -8.03
C LEU A 146 0.50 -2.47 -8.09
N GLN A 147 1.06 -2.23 -9.27
CA GLN A 147 2.49 -1.95 -9.48
C GLN A 147 3.02 -0.84 -8.56
N GLU A 148 2.31 0.29 -8.47
CA GLU A 148 2.72 1.41 -7.64
C GLU A 148 2.67 1.08 -6.13
N ILE A 149 1.73 0.25 -5.72
CA ILE A 149 1.62 -0.17 -4.32
C ILE A 149 2.82 -1.04 -3.95
N PHE A 150 3.18 -2.01 -4.80
CA PHE A 150 4.35 -2.85 -4.59
C PHE A 150 5.66 -2.05 -4.66
N ALA A 151 5.81 -1.12 -5.61
CA ALA A 151 6.99 -0.27 -5.71
C ALA A 151 7.19 0.54 -4.42
N ASN A 152 6.15 1.16 -3.90
CA ASN A 152 6.20 1.92 -2.65
C ASN A 152 6.48 1.03 -1.42
N PHE A 153 5.92 -0.17 -1.38
CA PHE A 153 6.17 -1.14 -0.32
C PHE A 153 7.65 -1.58 -0.29
N ILE A 154 8.18 -2.01 -1.44
CA ILE A 154 9.59 -2.42 -1.55
C ILE A 154 10.52 -1.25 -1.23
N SER A 155 10.24 -0.04 -1.75
CA SER A 155 11.00 1.17 -1.40
C SER A 155 10.98 1.45 0.10
N GLY A 156 9.83 1.26 0.76
CA GLY A 156 9.73 1.39 2.21
C GLY A 156 10.60 0.40 2.96
N LEU A 157 10.69 -0.85 2.50
CA LEU A 157 11.61 -1.84 3.07
C LEU A 157 13.08 -1.41 2.88
N ILE A 158 13.45 -0.95 1.68
CA ILE A 158 14.80 -0.45 1.40
C ILE A 158 15.17 0.69 2.35
N ILE A 159 14.27 1.70 2.51
CA ILE A 159 14.49 2.81 3.45
C ILE A 159 14.73 2.32 4.87
N LEU A 160 13.98 1.32 5.33
CA LEU A 160 14.11 0.77 6.69
C LEU A 160 15.41 -0.02 6.89
N PHE A 161 15.87 -0.75 5.87
CA PHE A 161 17.11 -1.57 5.94
C PHE A 161 18.36 -0.74 5.71
N GLU A 162 18.43 0.02 4.61
CA GLU A 162 19.60 0.80 4.22
C GLU A 162 19.70 2.14 4.95
N ARG A 163 18.56 2.66 5.39
CA ARG A 163 18.43 3.91 6.16
C ARG A 163 19.08 5.13 5.48
N PRO A 164 18.86 5.37 4.18
CA PRO A 164 19.34 6.57 3.52
C PRO A 164 18.67 7.84 4.11
N VAL A 165 17.54 7.65 4.77
CA VAL A 165 16.77 8.68 5.48
C VAL A 165 16.25 8.09 6.79
N ARG A 166 16.30 8.86 7.87
CA ARG A 166 15.84 8.47 9.21
C ARG A 166 14.79 9.44 9.73
N VAL A 167 13.97 9.00 10.67
CA VAL A 167 13.07 9.91 11.40
C VAL A 167 13.92 10.94 12.15
N GLY A 168 13.60 12.21 11.98
CA GLY A 168 14.35 13.36 12.50
C GLY A 168 15.30 13.99 11.48
N ASP A 169 15.63 13.33 10.37
CA ASP A 169 16.48 13.92 9.35
C ASP A 169 15.76 15.05 8.63
N THR A 170 16.51 16.13 8.33
CA THR A 170 16.06 17.19 7.43
C THR A 170 16.45 16.82 6.01
N VAL A 171 15.45 16.71 5.14
CA VAL A 171 15.62 16.24 3.77
C VAL A 171 14.94 17.15 2.76
N THR A 172 15.49 17.14 1.53
CA THR A 172 14.86 17.74 0.36
C THR A 172 14.56 16.64 -0.64
N VAL A 173 13.28 16.49 -1.02
CA VAL A 173 12.81 15.53 -2.04
C VAL A 173 12.07 16.35 -3.11
N GLY A 174 12.65 16.40 -4.32
CA GLY A 174 12.18 17.32 -5.34
C GLY A 174 12.29 18.77 -4.88
N GLU A 175 11.16 19.47 -4.78
CA GLU A 175 11.07 20.85 -4.28
C GLU A 175 10.67 20.96 -2.79
N LEU A 176 10.41 19.82 -2.15
CA LEU A 176 9.93 19.76 -0.78
C LEU A 176 11.12 19.64 0.18
N THR A 177 11.25 20.58 1.11
CA THR A 177 12.23 20.53 2.19
C THR A 177 11.52 20.49 3.54
N GLY A 178 11.98 19.62 4.43
CA GLY A 178 11.42 19.51 5.77
C GLY A 178 12.03 18.35 6.55
N THR A 179 11.53 18.15 7.75
CA THR A 179 11.98 17.10 8.67
C THR A 179 11.13 15.85 8.53
N VAL A 180 11.77 14.69 8.44
CA VAL A 180 11.09 13.39 8.40
C VAL A 180 10.46 13.11 9.75
N SER A 181 9.12 13.15 9.81
CA SER A 181 8.37 12.91 11.05
C SER A 181 8.03 11.44 11.24
N ARG A 182 7.77 10.70 10.14
CA ARG A 182 7.35 9.30 10.22
C ARG A 182 7.63 8.56 8.92
N ILE A 183 8.14 7.34 9.04
CA ILE A 183 8.31 6.40 7.93
C ILE A 183 7.29 5.27 8.10
N ARG A 184 6.41 5.08 7.11
CA ARG A 184 5.42 4.00 7.05
C ARG A 184 5.72 3.06 5.89
N ILE A 185 4.99 1.96 5.82
CA ILE A 185 5.17 0.89 4.82
C ILE A 185 5.20 1.40 3.38
N ARG A 186 4.35 2.36 2.99
CA ARG A 186 4.23 2.84 1.60
C ARG A 186 4.54 4.32 1.41
N ALA A 187 4.63 5.08 2.48
CA ALA A 187 4.82 6.52 2.42
C ALA A 187 5.55 7.03 3.65
N THR A 188 6.38 8.03 3.45
CA THR A 188 7.08 8.78 4.49
C THR A 188 6.42 10.15 4.66
N THR A 189 6.24 10.59 5.90
CA THR A 189 5.69 11.92 6.21
C THR A 189 6.83 12.87 6.50
N ILE A 190 6.85 14.00 5.81
CA ILE A 190 7.76 15.14 6.02
C ILE A 190 6.95 16.26 6.59
N THR A 191 7.46 16.90 7.65
CA THR A 191 6.91 18.15 8.19
C THR A 191 7.75 19.31 7.67
N ASP A 192 7.14 20.21 6.91
CA ASP A 192 7.81 21.41 6.39
C ASP A 192 8.01 22.48 7.47
N PHE A 193 8.67 23.58 7.11
CA PHE A 193 8.93 24.71 8.03
C PHE A 193 7.65 25.46 8.42
N ASP A 194 6.57 25.36 7.62
CA ASP A 194 5.24 25.89 7.94
C ASP A 194 4.42 24.94 8.83
N ARG A 195 5.01 23.80 9.26
CA ARG A 195 4.38 22.72 10.03
C ARG A 195 3.30 21.92 9.27
N LYS A 196 3.33 21.93 7.94
CA LYS A 196 2.46 21.07 7.14
C LYS A 196 3.03 19.67 7.08
N GLU A 197 2.18 18.69 7.30
CA GLU A 197 2.54 17.27 7.09
C GLU A 197 2.33 16.90 5.62
N ILE A 198 3.41 16.59 4.92
CA ILE A 198 3.43 16.21 3.52
C ILE A 198 3.70 14.73 3.43
N ILE A 199 2.80 14.00 2.78
CA ILE A 199 2.92 12.55 2.60
C ILE A 199 3.58 12.28 1.25
N VAL A 200 4.81 11.78 1.30
CA VAL A 200 5.63 11.47 0.13
C VAL A 200 5.67 9.95 -0.06
N PRO A 201 5.34 9.43 -1.25
CA PRO A 201 5.48 7.99 -1.55
C PRO A 201 6.91 7.52 -1.35
N ASN A 202 7.11 6.35 -0.74
CA ASN A 202 8.45 5.83 -0.49
C ASN A 202 9.29 5.64 -1.76
N LYS A 203 8.62 5.35 -2.89
CA LYS A 203 9.27 5.22 -4.20
C LYS A 203 10.07 6.46 -4.56
N SER A 204 9.57 7.68 -4.25
CA SER A 204 10.27 8.94 -4.56
C SER A 204 11.63 9.02 -3.87
N PHE A 205 11.77 8.49 -2.66
CA PHE A 205 13.05 8.48 -1.95
C PHE A 205 14.11 7.56 -2.59
N ILE A 206 13.70 6.60 -3.41
CA ILE A 206 14.61 5.64 -4.05
C ILE A 206 14.86 6.00 -5.53
N THR A 207 13.86 6.55 -6.22
CA THR A 207 13.94 6.83 -7.66
C THR A 207 14.30 8.26 -8.01
N GLU A 208 14.14 9.20 -7.08
CA GLU A 208 14.45 10.60 -7.26
C GLU A 208 15.73 10.98 -6.51
N ARG A 209 16.28 12.15 -6.83
CA ARG A 209 17.40 12.71 -6.05
C ARG A 209 16.88 13.22 -4.72
N VAL A 210 17.39 12.64 -3.64
CA VAL A 210 17.13 13.08 -2.26
C VAL A 210 18.40 13.73 -1.72
N VAL A 211 18.25 14.92 -1.15
CA VAL A 211 19.30 15.59 -0.38
C VAL A 211 18.98 15.38 1.09
N ASN A 212 19.83 14.68 1.81
CA ASN A 212 19.74 14.55 3.26
C ASN A 212 20.78 15.48 3.89
N TRP A 213 20.29 16.48 4.63
CA TRP A 213 21.13 17.54 5.21
C TRP A 213 21.77 17.14 6.53
N THR A 214 21.23 16.09 7.17
CA THR A 214 21.61 15.71 8.54
C THR A 214 22.07 14.23 8.67
N LEU A 215 22.22 13.53 7.54
CA LEU A 215 22.50 12.08 7.53
C LEU A 215 23.79 11.71 8.30
N THR A 216 24.86 12.46 8.07
CA THR A 216 26.21 12.20 8.65
C THR A 216 26.49 13.13 9.81
N ASP A 217 26.20 14.41 9.64
CA ASP A 217 26.28 15.43 10.68
C ASP A 217 25.20 16.49 10.44
N ALA A 218 24.88 17.26 11.47
CA ALA A 218 23.87 18.31 11.41
C ALA A 218 24.48 19.70 11.07
N VAL A 219 25.72 19.72 10.56
CA VAL A 219 26.41 20.98 10.25
C VAL A 219 25.96 21.51 8.91
N THR A 220 25.25 22.61 8.93
CA THR A 220 24.72 23.25 7.73
C THR A 220 25.42 24.56 7.46
N ARG A 221 25.73 24.83 6.19
CA ARG A 221 26.31 26.10 5.78
C ARG A 221 25.20 27.11 5.46
N VAL A 222 25.19 28.21 6.19
CA VAL A 222 24.31 29.36 5.91
C VAL A 222 25.09 30.45 5.20
N ARG A 223 24.55 31.04 4.14
CA ARG A 223 25.09 32.17 3.42
C ARG A 223 24.29 33.42 3.80
N VAL A 224 24.97 34.42 4.31
CA VAL A 224 24.37 35.73 4.62
C VAL A 224 25.05 36.78 3.75
N GLN A 225 24.24 37.58 3.04
CA GLN A 225 24.74 38.69 2.23
C GLN A 225 24.76 39.98 3.06
N VAL A 226 25.85 40.71 3.02
CA VAL A 226 26.04 41.96 3.76
C VAL A 226 26.53 43.04 2.81
N GLY A 227 25.77 44.13 2.69
CA GLY A 227 26.18 45.33 1.95
C GLY A 227 26.84 46.37 2.89
N VAL A 228 27.97 46.89 2.48
CA VAL A 228 28.71 47.93 3.20
C VAL A 228 28.76 49.20 2.34
N ALA A 229 28.56 50.38 2.95
CA ALA A 229 28.50 51.64 2.22
C ALA A 229 29.77 51.91 1.39
N TYR A 230 29.61 52.51 0.21
CA TYR A 230 30.74 52.98 -0.60
C TYR A 230 31.59 53.99 0.18
N GLY A 231 32.88 53.93 -0.06
CA GLY A 231 33.88 54.72 0.69
C GLY A 231 34.39 54.05 1.96
N SER A 232 33.82 52.91 2.35
CA SER A 232 34.35 52.08 3.42
C SER A 232 35.59 51.30 2.97
N ASP A 233 36.53 51.10 3.87
CA ASP A 233 37.68 50.22 3.65
C ASP A 233 37.23 48.75 3.65
N PRO A 234 37.37 48.02 2.51
CA PRO A 234 36.91 46.66 2.39
C PRO A 234 37.61 45.66 3.36
N GLU A 235 38.91 45.85 3.62
CA GLU A 235 39.63 44.99 4.54
C GLU A 235 39.19 45.19 6.00
N LYS A 236 38.91 46.45 6.37
CA LYS A 236 38.36 46.76 7.68
C LYS A 236 36.96 46.19 7.83
N ALA A 237 36.10 46.32 6.80
CA ALA A 237 34.77 45.74 6.78
C ALA A 237 34.81 44.22 6.96
N LEU A 238 35.66 43.51 6.23
CA LEU A 238 35.87 42.08 6.33
C LEU A 238 36.24 41.67 7.76
N ARG A 239 37.22 42.37 8.38
CA ARG A 239 37.63 42.08 9.77
C ARG A 239 36.52 42.31 10.79
N VAL A 240 35.72 43.35 10.60
CA VAL A 240 34.59 43.68 11.50
C VAL A 240 33.49 42.64 11.37
N ILE A 241 33.08 42.26 10.13
CA ILE A 241 32.07 41.25 9.86
C ILE A 241 32.52 39.92 10.46
N LEU A 242 33.76 39.48 10.20
CA LEU A 242 34.27 38.21 10.72
C LEU A 242 34.31 38.18 12.26
N ARG A 243 34.67 39.30 12.89
CA ARG A 243 34.62 39.40 14.37
C ARG A 243 33.19 39.30 14.90
N ALA A 244 32.26 39.99 14.25
CA ALA A 244 30.83 39.93 14.65
C ALA A 244 30.28 38.52 14.52
N VAL A 245 30.55 37.80 13.41
CA VAL A 245 30.13 36.44 13.18
C VAL A 245 30.70 35.50 14.23
N ARG A 246 31.98 35.62 14.57
CA ARG A 246 32.62 34.77 15.60
C ARG A 246 32.06 35.00 17.01
N SER A 247 31.42 36.14 17.27
CA SER A 247 30.77 36.42 18.55
C SER A 247 29.39 35.80 18.71
N VAL A 248 28.79 35.22 17.63
CA VAL A 248 27.49 34.60 17.66
C VAL A 248 27.61 33.16 18.21
N PRO A 249 26.95 32.82 19.33
CA PRO A 249 27.15 31.51 19.97
C PRO A 249 26.72 30.31 19.12
N LYS A 250 25.79 30.48 18.17
CA LYS A 250 25.31 29.42 17.26
C LYS A 250 26.27 29.11 16.12
N VAL A 251 27.20 30.02 15.82
CA VAL A 251 28.16 29.83 14.75
C VAL A 251 29.31 28.95 15.25
N ARG A 252 29.58 27.88 14.53
CA ARG A 252 30.67 26.97 14.86
C ARG A 252 32.02 27.58 14.55
N SER A 253 33.02 27.22 15.35
CA SER A 253 34.43 27.55 15.10
C SER A 253 35.06 26.62 14.05
N GLU A 254 34.54 25.40 13.94
CA GLU A 254 34.93 24.40 12.92
C GLU A 254 33.70 23.83 12.24
N PRO A 255 33.57 23.91 10.90
CA PRO A 255 34.44 24.70 9.99
C PRO A 255 34.41 26.21 10.26
N GLU A 256 35.58 26.88 10.04
CA GLU A 256 35.71 28.30 10.35
C GLU A 256 34.82 29.17 9.44
N PRO A 257 34.11 30.19 9.98
CA PRO A 257 33.33 31.11 9.18
C PRO A 257 34.25 31.91 8.26
N ARG A 258 33.77 32.17 7.03
CA ARG A 258 34.51 32.87 6.00
C ARG A 258 33.71 34.07 5.47
N VAL A 259 34.41 35.17 5.17
CA VAL A 259 33.82 36.34 4.56
C VAL A 259 34.54 36.63 3.25
N PHE A 260 33.78 36.81 2.18
CA PHE A 260 34.32 37.12 0.86
C PHE A 260 33.76 38.43 0.35
N PHE A 261 34.62 39.27 -0.22
CA PHE A 261 34.20 40.39 -1.00
C PHE A 261 33.74 39.89 -2.37
N MET A 262 32.50 40.16 -2.73
CA MET A 262 31.89 39.63 -3.96
C MET A 262 31.99 40.62 -5.13
N GLY A 263 31.94 41.92 -4.84
CA GLY A 263 31.99 42.92 -5.88
C GLY A 263 31.38 44.26 -5.45
N PHE A 264 31.21 45.08 -6.45
CA PHE A 264 30.59 46.40 -6.33
C PHE A 264 29.12 46.28 -6.75
N GLY A 265 28.21 46.38 -5.79
CA GLY A 265 26.77 46.38 -6.04
C GLY A 265 26.25 47.77 -6.43
N ASP A 266 24.96 47.88 -6.77
CA ASP A 266 24.37 49.17 -7.22
C ASP A 266 24.48 50.26 -6.17
N SER A 267 24.46 49.92 -4.87
CA SER A 267 24.47 50.88 -3.76
C SER A 267 25.41 50.51 -2.61
N ALA A 268 26.15 49.40 -2.72
CA ALA A 268 26.98 48.87 -1.63
C ALA A 268 28.16 48.06 -2.16
N LEU A 269 29.17 47.88 -1.29
CA LEU A 269 30.19 46.87 -1.42
C LEU A 269 29.62 45.54 -0.90
N ASP A 270 29.48 44.55 -1.76
CA ASP A 270 28.80 43.28 -1.44
C ASP A 270 29.78 42.27 -0.85
N PHE A 271 29.38 41.69 0.29
CA PHE A 271 30.12 40.63 0.97
C PHE A 271 29.21 39.41 1.16
N ASP A 272 29.74 38.23 0.92
CA ASP A 272 29.15 36.96 1.31
C ASP A 272 29.81 36.46 2.59
N VAL A 273 28.97 36.14 3.54
CA VAL A 273 29.38 35.54 4.82
C VAL A 273 28.89 34.10 4.85
N TYR A 274 29.81 33.17 4.91
CA TYR A 274 29.53 31.76 5.07
C TYR A 274 29.76 31.37 6.53
N VAL A 275 28.69 30.97 7.18
CA VAL A 275 28.73 30.45 8.54
C VAL A 275 28.27 29.00 8.57
N PHE A 276 28.70 28.26 9.57
CA PHE A 276 28.29 26.90 9.80
C PHE A 276 27.58 26.83 11.15
N GLU A 277 26.41 26.25 11.16
CA GLU A 277 25.62 26.02 12.36
C GLU A 277 25.22 24.55 12.48
N SER A 278 24.97 24.08 13.69
CA SER A 278 24.37 22.77 13.95
C SER A 278 23.01 23.00 14.56
N GLU A 279 22.00 22.35 14.01
CA GLU A 279 20.69 22.30 14.65
C GLU A 279 20.75 21.75 16.08
#